data_f95853c2c5039aa3559eebef0cac0cfe
#
_entry.id   f95853c2c5039aa3559eebef0cac0cfe
#
_cell.length_a   1.000
_cell.length_b   1.000
_cell.length_c   1.000
_cell.angle_alpha   90.00
_cell.angle_beta   90.00
_cell.angle_gamma   90.00
#
_symmetry.space_group_name_H-M   'P 1'
#
loop_
_entity.id
_entity.type
_entity.pdbx_description
1 polymer ?
#
loop_
_entity_poly.entity_id
_entity_poly.type
_entity_poly.pdbx_seq_one_letter_code
_entity_poly.pdbx_strand_id
1 'polypeptide(L)'
;MKKAILTVCMAVLLSAAVFAQTMHSFESDHYKVRSELGVEHAEETAQMMEAYFDLFQSYLHFREDDLASPMRIRIFREKSDYDSYVDSLISETRDSFVFLHYQKKPEKSELAVFHSEDSELYRKRLVHHGFIQYIKSFIPNPPLWLQKGFAVYFEQSTYNEAKDEAMFRHNYSWIPFLREVLEESDDSNDLISPNNLLYIDGDGANRNLESFYAQSWGMIQFLVHSDKKSYNRLLWDSISALSSEADKRTNERTVVNRAFEWVPRESLISDFIRFVQNVRTFPDLVDLGMESYSQGNYDDAERHFLDALKLDEDHYAPHYYLGLIYYEKGEYSMAEYYYQEAERAGGDKALIRYALGVNAYADRRLEDAEYYLAEAQEEDSSYSEQVERLLKIIEGEE
;
A
#
# COMPACT_ATOMS: atom_id res chain seq x y z
N MET A 1 -37.78 -26.01 -74.30
CA MET A 1 -38.12 -24.94 -73.35
C MET A 1 -37.74 -25.42 -71.95
N LYS A 2 -36.59 -25.06 -71.41
CA LYS A 2 -36.19 -25.32 -70.07
C LYS A 2 -35.85 -23.98 -69.42
N LYS A 3 -36.66 -23.58 -68.43
CA LYS A 3 -36.46 -22.35 -67.63
C LYS A 3 -35.37 -22.62 -66.65
N ALA A 4 -34.26 -21.89 -66.69
CA ALA A 4 -33.25 -21.86 -65.69
C ALA A 4 -33.71 -20.91 -64.60
N ILE A 5 -33.81 -21.42 -63.36
CA ILE A 5 -34.03 -20.65 -62.15
C ILE A 5 -32.65 -20.25 -61.63
N LEU A 6 -32.40 -18.94 -61.69
CA LEU A 6 -31.19 -18.35 -61.15
C LEU A 6 -31.42 -18.05 -59.66
N THR A 7 -30.85 -18.89 -58.80
CA THR A 7 -30.87 -18.66 -57.34
C THR A 7 -29.71 -17.71 -56.99
N VAL A 8 -30.05 -16.47 -56.68
CA VAL A 8 -29.10 -15.48 -56.16
C VAL A 8 -28.89 -15.77 -54.69
N CYS A 9 -27.76 -16.39 -54.33
CA CYS A 9 -27.30 -16.44 -52.95
C CYS A 9 -26.72 -15.09 -52.60
N MET A 10 -27.48 -14.30 -51.84
CA MET A 10 -27.03 -13.07 -51.21
C MET A 10 -26.22 -13.45 -49.95
N ALA A 11 -24.90 -13.56 -50.11
CA ALA A 11 -23.98 -13.71 -48.96
C ALA A 11 -23.93 -12.36 -48.19
N VAL A 12 -24.61 -12.33 -47.07
CA VAL A 12 -24.46 -11.22 -46.11
C VAL A 12 -23.10 -11.42 -45.45
N LEU A 13 -22.10 -10.73 -45.96
CA LEU A 13 -20.84 -10.52 -45.26
C LEU A 13 -21.13 -9.60 -44.07
N LEU A 14 -21.39 -10.21 -42.92
CA LEU A 14 -21.22 -9.54 -41.62
C LEU A 14 -19.72 -9.25 -41.47
N SER A 15 -19.31 -8.09 -41.93
CA SER A 15 -18.05 -7.52 -41.49
C SER A 15 -18.17 -7.23 -40.00
N ALA A 16 -17.70 -8.16 -39.17
CA ALA A 16 -17.33 -7.86 -37.80
C ALA A 16 -16.24 -6.78 -37.90
N ALA A 17 -16.64 -5.52 -37.78
CA ALA A 17 -15.70 -4.45 -37.50
C ALA A 17 -15.11 -4.79 -36.14
N VAL A 18 -13.97 -5.42 -36.13
CA VAL A 18 -13.09 -5.43 -34.97
C VAL A 18 -12.72 -3.98 -34.76
N PHE A 19 -13.43 -3.31 -33.87
CA PHE A 19 -12.98 -2.03 -33.34
C PHE A 19 -11.64 -2.32 -32.68
N ALA A 20 -10.54 -2.17 -33.43
CA ALA A 20 -9.24 -2.05 -32.83
C ALA A 20 -9.35 -0.85 -31.88
N GLN A 21 -9.48 -1.11 -30.60
CA GLN A 21 -9.55 -0.05 -29.60
C GLN A 21 -8.33 0.83 -29.78
N THR A 22 -8.55 2.13 -29.94
CA THR A 22 -7.47 3.07 -30.27
C THR A 22 -6.66 3.29 -29.01
N MET A 23 -5.42 2.82 -29.00
CA MET A 23 -4.46 3.11 -27.94
C MET A 23 -3.96 4.55 -28.08
N HIS A 24 -4.20 5.36 -27.07
CA HIS A 24 -3.66 6.70 -26.94
C HIS A 24 -2.32 6.64 -26.23
N SER A 25 -1.37 7.50 -26.57
CA SER A 25 -0.01 7.44 -26.04
C SER A 25 0.44 8.79 -25.51
N PHE A 26 1.08 8.76 -24.34
CA PHE A 26 1.79 9.89 -23.75
C PHE A 26 3.20 9.45 -23.37
N GLU A 27 4.18 10.35 -23.45
CA GLU A 27 5.59 10.09 -23.15
C GLU A 27 6.12 11.20 -22.23
N SER A 28 6.64 10.81 -21.08
CA SER A 28 7.33 11.64 -20.11
C SER A 28 8.83 11.33 -20.11
N ASP A 29 9.58 11.81 -19.14
CA ASP A 29 11.04 11.65 -19.08
C ASP A 29 11.45 10.18 -18.98
N HIS A 30 10.77 9.39 -18.12
CA HIS A 30 11.10 8.00 -17.86
C HIS A 30 10.03 7.00 -18.33
N TYR A 31 8.82 7.47 -18.70
CA TYR A 31 7.72 6.58 -19.04
C TYR A 31 7.12 6.85 -20.42
N LYS A 32 6.67 5.76 -21.07
CA LYS A 32 5.82 5.78 -22.25
C LYS A 32 4.55 5.00 -21.98
N VAL A 33 3.46 5.71 -21.72
CA VAL A 33 2.17 5.12 -21.38
C VAL A 33 1.26 5.04 -22.61
N ARG A 34 0.60 3.90 -22.78
CA ARG A 34 -0.44 3.67 -23.77
C ARG A 34 -1.72 3.26 -23.09
N SER A 35 -2.81 3.95 -23.32
CA SER A 35 -4.09 3.70 -22.66
C SER A 35 -5.25 3.61 -23.67
N GLU A 36 -6.13 2.65 -23.46
CA GLU A 36 -7.44 2.55 -24.14
C GLU A 36 -8.48 3.51 -23.54
N LEU A 37 -8.18 4.10 -22.36
CA LEU A 37 -9.07 5.02 -21.66
C LEU A 37 -8.98 6.48 -22.17
N GLY A 38 -7.96 6.80 -22.97
CA GLY A 38 -7.77 8.12 -23.55
C GLY A 38 -6.35 8.66 -23.33
N VAL A 39 -6.07 9.81 -23.96
CA VAL A 39 -4.76 10.47 -23.83
C VAL A 39 -4.57 11.09 -22.45
N GLU A 40 -5.61 11.67 -21.88
CA GLU A 40 -5.63 12.27 -20.54
C GLU A 40 -5.27 11.22 -19.47
N HIS A 41 -5.91 10.07 -19.49
CA HIS A 41 -5.56 8.96 -18.61
C HIS A 41 -4.11 8.44 -18.79
N ALA A 42 -3.59 8.47 -20.03
CA ALA A 42 -2.19 8.10 -20.27
C ALA A 42 -1.22 9.13 -19.68
N GLU A 43 -1.56 10.43 -19.75
CA GLU A 43 -0.81 11.53 -19.19
C GLU A 43 -0.81 11.48 -17.64
N GLU A 44 -1.98 11.39 -17.02
CA GLU A 44 -2.15 11.26 -15.57
C GLU A 44 -1.35 10.05 -15.00
N THR A 45 -1.43 8.91 -15.70
CA THR A 45 -0.66 7.72 -15.30
C THR A 45 0.84 7.97 -15.42
N ALA A 46 1.31 8.64 -16.48
CA ALA A 46 2.72 8.92 -16.65
C ALA A 46 3.23 9.87 -15.56
N GLN A 47 2.51 10.95 -15.24
CA GLN A 47 2.85 11.88 -14.15
C GLN A 47 2.93 11.16 -12.80
N MET A 48 1.92 10.39 -12.46
CA MET A 48 1.91 9.60 -11.24
C MET A 48 3.11 8.63 -11.18
N MET A 49 3.45 7.97 -12.29
CA MET A 49 4.58 7.04 -12.32
C MET A 49 5.94 7.73 -12.27
N GLU A 50 6.07 8.97 -12.77
CA GLU A 50 7.27 9.80 -12.54
C GLU A 50 7.46 10.09 -11.06
N ALA A 51 6.40 10.47 -10.34
CA ALA A 51 6.48 10.68 -8.90
C ALA A 51 6.88 9.40 -8.15
N TYR A 52 6.38 8.23 -8.55
CA TYR A 52 6.87 6.96 -7.98
C TYR A 52 8.29 6.61 -8.40
N PHE A 53 8.73 6.98 -9.60
CA PHE A 53 10.12 6.83 -10.00
C PHE A 53 11.04 7.60 -9.04
N ASP A 54 10.72 8.85 -8.74
CA ASP A 54 11.48 9.68 -7.80
C ASP A 54 11.50 9.06 -6.40
N LEU A 55 10.36 8.54 -5.94
CA LEU A 55 10.29 7.83 -4.67
C LEU A 55 11.21 6.60 -4.66
N PHE A 56 11.18 5.74 -5.68
CA PHE A 56 12.03 4.56 -5.77
C PHE A 56 13.51 4.96 -5.88
N GLN A 57 13.79 5.99 -6.64
CA GLN A 57 15.13 6.53 -6.83
C GLN A 57 15.73 7.08 -5.54
N SER A 58 14.91 7.72 -4.69
CA SER A 58 15.33 8.22 -3.37
C SER A 58 15.84 7.11 -2.42
N TYR A 59 15.45 5.85 -2.68
CA TYR A 59 15.89 4.67 -1.93
C TYR A 59 17.01 3.89 -2.62
N LEU A 60 16.96 3.70 -3.94
CA LEU A 60 17.88 2.80 -4.62
C LEU A 60 19.10 3.50 -5.28
N HIS A 61 18.97 4.79 -5.58
CA HIS A 61 20.04 5.65 -6.14
C HIS A 61 20.72 5.08 -7.39
N PHE A 62 19.98 4.42 -8.29
CA PHE A 62 20.52 4.01 -9.57
C PHE A 62 20.85 5.24 -10.43
N ARG A 63 21.83 5.12 -11.31
CA ARG A 63 22.15 6.21 -12.24
C ARG A 63 21.11 6.24 -13.35
N GLU A 64 20.43 7.35 -13.52
CA GLU A 64 19.41 7.52 -14.57
C GLU A 64 19.95 7.26 -15.98
N ASP A 65 21.22 7.63 -16.23
CA ASP A 65 21.91 7.36 -17.49
C ASP A 65 22.02 5.85 -17.83
N ASP A 66 21.84 4.97 -16.84
CA ASP A 66 21.85 3.52 -17.04
C ASP A 66 20.49 2.97 -17.51
N LEU A 67 19.45 3.81 -17.56
CA LEU A 67 18.15 3.43 -18.11
C LEU A 67 18.21 3.35 -19.64
N ALA A 68 18.15 2.14 -20.19
CA ALA A 68 18.34 1.89 -21.61
C ALA A 68 17.27 2.50 -22.53
N SER A 69 16.07 2.71 -22.03
CA SER A 69 14.91 3.28 -22.74
C SER A 69 13.79 3.62 -21.76
N PRO A 70 12.87 4.54 -22.11
CA PRO A 70 11.69 4.80 -21.28
C PRO A 70 10.90 3.51 -20.96
N MET A 71 10.45 3.40 -19.72
CA MET A 71 9.65 2.29 -19.23
C MET A 71 8.25 2.37 -19.85
N ARG A 72 7.77 1.25 -20.39
CA ARG A 72 6.51 1.22 -21.13
C ARG A 72 5.40 0.64 -20.26
N ILE A 73 4.25 1.32 -20.26
CA ILE A 73 3.03 0.86 -19.58
C ILE A 73 1.92 0.78 -20.64
N ARG A 74 1.19 -0.35 -20.65
CA ARG A 74 0.03 -0.56 -21.50
C ARG A 74 -1.20 -0.79 -20.64
N ILE A 75 -2.22 0.05 -20.81
CA ILE A 75 -3.44 0.05 -20.00
C ILE A 75 -4.61 -0.37 -20.87
N PHE A 76 -5.21 -1.49 -20.52
CA PHE A 76 -6.41 -2.01 -21.12
C PHE A 76 -7.64 -1.49 -20.36
N ARG A 77 -8.71 -1.20 -21.08
CA ARG A 77 -10.00 -0.85 -20.47
C ARG A 77 -10.61 -2.06 -19.78
N GLU A 78 -10.66 -3.18 -20.52
CA GLU A 78 -11.29 -4.41 -20.06
C GLU A 78 -10.25 -5.49 -19.73
N LYS A 79 -10.52 -6.26 -18.64
CA LYS A 79 -9.67 -7.39 -18.28
C LYS A 79 -9.60 -8.45 -19.38
N SER A 80 -10.66 -8.66 -20.14
CA SER A 80 -10.71 -9.63 -21.26
C SER A 80 -9.72 -9.31 -22.36
N ASP A 81 -9.52 -8.02 -22.67
CA ASP A 81 -8.56 -7.59 -23.70
C ASP A 81 -7.12 -7.71 -23.18
N TYR A 82 -6.91 -7.39 -21.90
CA TYR A 82 -5.66 -7.66 -21.21
C TYR A 82 -5.32 -9.16 -21.22
N ASP A 83 -6.28 -10.03 -20.83
CA ASP A 83 -6.07 -11.48 -20.78
C ASP A 83 -5.72 -12.03 -22.20
N SER A 84 -6.44 -11.58 -23.23
CA SER A 84 -6.16 -11.96 -24.61
C SER A 84 -4.77 -11.53 -25.07
N TYR A 85 -4.36 -10.31 -24.68
CA TYR A 85 -3.03 -9.79 -24.98
C TYR A 85 -1.93 -10.59 -24.30
N VAL A 86 -2.05 -10.81 -22.99
CA VAL A 86 -1.06 -11.54 -22.20
C VAL A 86 -0.97 -13.00 -22.63
N ASP A 87 -2.10 -13.69 -22.87
CA ASP A 87 -2.12 -15.08 -23.34
C ASP A 87 -1.42 -15.23 -24.70
N SER A 88 -1.58 -14.24 -25.59
CA SER A 88 -0.89 -14.24 -26.88
C SER A 88 0.64 -14.21 -26.79
N LEU A 89 1.21 -13.72 -25.65
CA LEU A 89 2.64 -13.53 -25.46
C LEU A 89 3.30 -14.59 -24.57
N ILE A 90 2.60 -15.02 -23.50
CA ILE A 90 3.18 -15.95 -22.51
C ILE A 90 2.36 -17.22 -22.32
N SER A 91 1.22 -17.37 -23.03
CA SER A 91 0.32 -18.54 -22.94
C SER A 91 -0.13 -18.87 -21.51
N GLU A 92 -0.36 -17.84 -20.72
CA GLU A 92 -0.82 -17.91 -19.32
C GLU A 92 -1.83 -16.79 -19.05
N THR A 93 -2.85 -17.08 -18.25
CA THR A 93 -3.75 -16.07 -17.69
C THR A 93 -3.21 -15.57 -16.37
N ARG A 94 -3.44 -14.29 -16.09
CA ARG A 94 -3.00 -13.62 -14.84
C ARG A 94 -4.15 -12.85 -14.22
N ASP A 95 -4.33 -13.02 -12.92
CA ASP A 95 -5.32 -12.24 -12.16
C ASP A 95 -4.77 -10.89 -11.68
N SER A 96 -3.49 -10.63 -11.91
CA SER A 96 -2.79 -9.40 -11.55
C SER A 96 -2.06 -8.82 -12.76
N PHE A 97 -1.52 -7.61 -12.62
CA PHE A 97 -0.69 -6.99 -13.64
C PHE A 97 0.56 -7.82 -13.92
N VAL A 98 1.16 -7.64 -15.10
CA VAL A 98 2.35 -8.37 -15.49
C VAL A 98 3.39 -7.46 -16.14
N PHE A 99 4.63 -7.55 -15.68
CA PHE A 99 5.76 -6.95 -16.37
C PHE A 99 6.36 -7.97 -17.35
N LEU A 100 6.12 -7.73 -18.64
CA LEU A 100 6.69 -8.51 -19.76
C LEU A 100 8.12 -8.06 -19.97
N HIS A 101 9.07 -8.81 -19.43
CA HIS A 101 10.48 -8.44 -19.44
C HIS A 101 11.25 -9.14 -20.55
N TYR A 102 11.80 -8.37 -21.49
CA TYR A 102 12.62 -8.84 -22.61
C TYR A 102 14.07 -8.41 -22.41
N GLN A 103 14.85 -9.19 -21.67
CA GLN A 103 16.22 -8.87 -21.27
C GLN A 103 17.13 -8.47 -22.46
N LYS A 104 16.99 -9.12 -23.61
CA LYS A 104 17.81 -8.83 -24.83
C LYS A 104 17.26 -7.67 -25.66
N LYS A 105 16.08 -7.17 -25.36
CA LYS A 105 15.38 -6.10 -26.06
C LYS A 105 14.60 -5.27 -25.04
N PRO A 106 15.29 -4.56 -24.12
CA PRO A 106 14.65 -3.83 -23.04
C PRO A 106 13.60 -2.82 -23.55
N GLU A 107 13.80 -2.27 -24.74
CA GLU A 107 12.86 -1.37 -25.40
C GLU A 107 11.50 -2.01 -25.77
N LYS A 108 11.42 -3.36 -25.70
CA LYS A 108 10.16 -4.11 -25.87
C LYS A 108 9.50 -4.48 -24.57
N SER A 109 10.22 -4.35 -23.45
CA SER A 109 9.65 -4.64 -22.15
C SER A 109 8.52 -3.68 -21.84
N GLU A 110 7.40 -4.19 -21.30
CA GLU A 110 6.28 -3.33 -20.93
C GLU A 110 5.51 -3.91 -19.75
N LEU A 111 4.99 -3.04 -18.90
CA LEU A 111 4.05 -3.38 -17.86
C LEU A 111 2.64 -3.35 -18.45
N ALA A 112 2.00 -4.50 -18.53
CA ALA A 112 0.61 -4.63 -18.94
C ALA A 112 -0.31 -4.58 -17.72
N VAL A 113 -1.31 -3.71 -17.77
CA VAL A 113 -2.29 -3.48 -16.70
C VAL A 113 -3.70 -3.37 -17.28
N PHE A 114 -4.71 -3.62 -16.48
CA PHE A 114 -6.11 -3.39 -16.82
C PHE A 114 -6.76 -2.48 -15.80
N HIS A 115 -7.67 -1.64 -16.26
CA HIS A 115 -8.40 -0.70 -15.40
C HIS A 115 -9.29 -1.44 -14.39
N SER A 116 -9.43 -0.85 -13.21
CA SER A 116 -10.32 -1.33 -12.13
C SER A 116 -11.06 -0.15 -11.53
N GLU A 117 -12.34 -0.36 -11.20
CA GLU A 117 -13.15 0.64 -10.47
C GLU A 117 -12.66 0.84 -9.03
N ASP A 118 -12.03 -0.17 -8.44
CA ASP A 118 -11.34 -0.05 -7.16
C ASP A 118 -10.00 0.68 -7.39
N SER A 119 -10.03 1.99 -7.21
CA SER A 119 -8.89 2.87 -7.45
C SER A 119 -7.73 2.61 -6.49
N GLU A 120 -8.01 2.22 -5.24
CA GLU A 120 -6.98 1.92 -4.25
C GLU A 120 -6.25 0.62 -4.61
N LEU A 121 -6.98 -0.45 -4.91
CA LEU A 121 -6.40 -1.72 -5.33
C LEU A 121 -5.64 -1.57 -6.66
N TYR A 122 -6.20 -0.79 -7.60
CA TYR A 122 -5.53 -0.49 -8.86
C TYR A 122 -4.18 0.19 -8.63
N ARG A 123 -4.14 1.25 -7.81
CA ARG A 123 -2.94 1.99 -7.45
C ARG A 123 -1.92 1.07 -6.76
N LYS A 124 -2.32 0.31 -5.74
CA LYS A 124 -1.44 -0.65 -5.05
C LYS A 124 -0.78 -1.62 -6.03
N ARG A 125 -1.55 -2.21 -6.93
CA ARG A 125 -1.03 -3.12 -7.97
C ARG A 125 -0.10 -2.40 -8.94
N LEU A 126 -0.42 -1.17 -9.31
CA LEU A 126 0.41 -0.39 -10.23
C LEU A 126 1.76 -0.04 -9.58
N VAL A 127 1.76 0.41 -8.34
CA VAL A 127 3.00 0.69 -7.58
C VAL A 127 3.84 -0.57 -7.40
N HIS A 128 3.23 -1.69 -6.99
CA HIS A 128 3.91 -2.98 -6.83
C HIS A 128 4.61 -3.42 -8.12
N HIS A 129 3.88 -3.45 -9.24
CA HIS A 129 4.42 -3.92 -10.51
C HIS A 129 5.29 -2.85 -11.20
N GLY A 130 5.01 -1.57 -10.96
CA GLY A 130 5.83 -0.44 -11.37
C GLY A 130 7.22 -0.49 -10.72
N PHE A 131 7.30 -0.84 -9.42
CA PHE A 131 8.58 -1.08 -8.78
C PHE A 131 9.34 -2.27 -9.41
N ILE A 132 8.64 -3.37 -9.71
CA ILE A 132 9.26 -4.51 -10.40
C ILE A 132 9.79 -4.10 -11.77
N GLN A 133 9.04 -3.29 -12.52
CA GLN A 133 9.49 -2.71 -13.78
C GLN A 133 10.73 -1.83 -13.56
N TYR A 134 10.67 -0.91 -12.60
CA TYR A 134 11.77 0.00 -12.26
C TYR A 134 13.07 -0.77 -11.99
N ILE A 135 13.09 -1.65 -10.99
CA ILE A 135 14.31 -2.35 -10.60
C ILE A 135 14.86 -3.21 -11.74
N LYS A 136 13.99 -3.86 -12.54
CA LYS A 136 14.42 -4.70 -13.68
C LYS A 136 14.85 -3.90 -14.91
N SER A 137 14.51 -2.62 -14.99
CA SER A 137 15.00 -1.73 -16.05
C SER A 137 16.45 -1.32 -15.81
N PHE A 138 16.91 -1.26 -14.55
CA PHE A 138 18.31 -1.03 -14.20
C PHE A 138 19.09 -2.34 -14.00
N ILE A 139 18.50 -3.29 -13.29
CA ILE A 139 19.10 -4.59 -12.95
C ILE A 139 18.18 -5.70 -13.49
N PRO A 140 18.44 -6.25 -14.68
CA PRO A 140 17.55 -7.25 -15.30
C PRO A 140 17.31 -8.51 -14.45
N ASN A 141 18.28 -8.88 -13.62
CA ASN A 141 18.28 -10.11 -12.82
C ASN A 141 18.57 -9.83 -11.34
N PRO A 142 17.71 -9.08 -10.61
CA PRO A 142 17.92 -8.85 -9.18
C PRO A 142 17.58 -10.12 -8.37
N PRO A 143 18.15 -10.28 -7.15
CA PRO A 143 17.68 -11.28 -6.21
C PRO A 143 16.18 -11.18 -5.97
N LEU A 144 15.49 -12.32 -5.93
CA LEU A 144 14.02 -12.34 -5.91
C LEU A 144 13.44 -11.72 -4.63
N TRP A 145 14.09 -12.00 -3.48
CA TRP A 145 13.68 -11.43 -2.20
C TRP A 145 13.76 -9.89 -2.17
N LEU A 146 14.80 -9.34 -2.78
CA LEU A 146 14.99 -7.88 -2.85
C LEU A 146 13.96 -7.24 -3.77
N GLN A 147 13.74 -7.83 -4.97
CA GLN A 147 12.74 -7.36 -5.91
C GLN A 147 11.32 -7.38 -5.31
N LYS A 148 10.93 -8.50 -4.72
CA LYS A 148 9.57 -8.67 -4.19
C LYS A 148 9.37 -7.98 -2.85
N GLY A 149 10.39 -8.00 -2.00
CA GLY A 149 10.36 -7.30 -0.72
C GLY A 149 10.16 -5.79 -0.88
N PHE A 150 10.88 -5.15 -1.79
CA PHE A 150 10.66 -3.73 -2.08
C PHE A 150 9.34 -3.44 -2.80
N ALA A 151 8.89 -4.33 -3.69
CA ALA A 151 7.59 -4.15 -4.34
C ALA A 151 6.45 -4.07 -3.31
N VAL A 152 6.46 -4.97 -2.31
CA VAL A 152 5.51 -4.95 -1.18
C VAL A 152 5.77 -3.76 -0.24
N TYR A 153 7.03 -3.37 -0.04
CA TYR A 153 7.40 -2.24 0.81
C TYR A 153 6.80 -0.92 0.31
N PHE A 154 6.76 -0.71 -1.01
CA PHE A 154 6.24 0.52 -1.61
C PHE A 154 4.74 0.48 -1.94
N GLU A 155 4.09 -0.67 -2.04
CA GLU A 155 2.74 -0.81 -2.61
C GLU A 155 1.64 0.01 -1.91
N GLN A 156 1.85 0.38 -0.63
CA GLN A 156 0.93 1.24 0.13
C GLN A 156 1.18 2.74 -0.08
N SER A 157 2.27 3.13 -0.75
CA SER A 157 2.58 4.53 -1.03
C SER A 157 1.46 5.20 -1.81
N THR A 158 1.22 6.48 -1.53
CA THR A 158 0.14 7.26 -2.15
C THR A 158 0.71 8.32 -3.08
N TYR A 159 -0.11 8.82 -3.97
CA TYR A 159 0.21 9.94 -4.85
C TYR A 159 -0.63 11.16 -4.48
N ASN A 160 0.02 12.30 -4.29
CA ASN A 160 -0.63 13.57 -4.04
C ASN A 160 -0.65 14.38 -5.34
N GLU A 161 -1.80 14.41 -6.02
CA GLU A 161 -1.98 15.12 -7.29
C GLU A 161 -1.72 16.63 -7.17
N ALA A 162 -2.06 17.26 -6.04
CA ALA A 162 -1.88 18.69 -5.86
C ALA A 162 -0.41 19.11 -5.73
N LYS A 163 0.46 18.19 -5.32
CA LYS A 163 1.90 18.43 -5.16
C LYS A 163 2.75 17.72 -6.21
N ASP A 164 2.12 16.85 -7.00
CA ASP A 164 2.80 15.95 -7.94
C ASP A 164 3.92 15.13 -7.27
N GLU A 165 3.62 14.57 -6.10
CA GLU A 165 4.58 13.83 -5.28
C GLU A 165 4.02 12.48 -4.85
N ALA A 166 4.85 11.44 -4.90
CA ALA A 166 4.58 10.17 -4.25
C ALA A 166 5.04 10.20 -2.79
N MET A 167 4.15 9.78 -1.89
CA MET A 167 4.43 9.72 -0.46
C MET A 167 4.51 8.27 -0.01
N PHE A 168 5.64 7.93 0.63
CA PHE A 168 5.79 6.62 1.25
C PHE A 168 4.80 6.43 2.40
N ARG A 169 4.12 5.27 2.41
CA ARG A 169 3.32 4.81 3.56
C ARG A 169 3.79 3.44 4.01
N HIS A 170 3.86 3.26 5.34
CA HIS A 170 4.22 1.97 5.92
C HIS A 170 3.17 0.91 5.60
N ASN A 171 3.64 -0.27 5.23
CA ASN A 171 2.79 -1.43 5.02
C ASN A 171 3.06 -2.46 6.14
N TYR A 172 2.31 -2.42 7.22
CA TYR A 172 2.47 -3.35 8.34
C TYR A 172 1.47 -4.54 8.28
N SER A 173 0.77 -4.72 7.16
CA SER A 173 -0.21 -5.80 7.00
C SER A 173 0.37 -7.22 7.19
N TRP A 174 1.67 -7.38 6.98
CA TRP A 174 2.37 -8.66 7.13
C TRP A 174 2.90 -8.94 8.56
N ILE A 175 2.85 -7.98 9.47
CA ILE A 175 3.37 -8.17 10.84
C ILE A 175 2.61 -9.25 11.61
N PRO A 176 1.25 -9.31 11.59
CA PRO A 176 0.53 -10.37 12.28
C PRO A 176 0.93 -11.77 11.79
N PHE A 177 0.97 -11.97 10.47
CA PHE A 177 1.40 -13.22 9.86
C PHE A 177 2.86 -13.59 10.21
N LEU A 178 3.78 -12.63 10.18
CA LEU A 178 5.18 -12.90 10.57
C LEU A 178 5.30 -13.27 12.04
N ARG A 179 4.51 -12.68 12.94
CA ARG A 179 4.48 -13.06 14.36
C ARG A 179 4.01 -14.49 14.53
N GLU A 180 2.91 -14.88 13.86
CA GLU A 180 2.39 -16.25 13.86
C GLU A 180 3.44 -17.25 13.39
N VAL A 181 4.04 -17.04 12.23
CA VAL A 181 5.10 -17.92 11.68
C VAL A 181 6.32 -18.02 12.61
N LEU A 182 6.67 -16.93 13.31
CA LEU A 182 7.81 -16.93 14.24
C LEU A 182 7.50 -17.60 15.59
N GLU A 183 6.23 -17.65 16.00
CA GLU A 183 5.79 -18.32 17.23
C GLU A 183 5.64 -19.83 17.05
N GLU A 184 5.17 -20.29 15.89
CA GLU A 184 4.95 -21.70 15.54
C GLU A 184 6.23 -22.46 15.17
N SER A 185 7.42 -21.85 15.30
CA SER A 185 8.67 -22.26 14.66
C SER A 185 9.32 -23.56 15.10
N ASP A 186 8.71 -24.37 15.96
CA ASP A 186 9.32 -25.66 16.37
C ASP A 186 9.13 -26.79 15.34
N ASP A 187 8.20 -26.69 14.39
CA ASP A 187 7.96 -27.70 13.35
C ASP A 187 7.34 -27.18 12.03
N SER A 188 7.07 -25.87 11.90
CA SER A 188 6.42 -25.36 10.70
C SER A 188 7.42 -25.12 9.56
N ASN A 189 7.14 -25.74 8.41
CA ASN A 189 7.84 -25.50 7.13
C ASN A 189 7.65 -24.06 6.58
N ASP A 190 7.05 -23.18 7.36
CA ASP A 190 6.61 -21.85 6.91
C ASP A 190 7.69 -20.79 7.04
N LEU A 191 8.65 -20.96 7.98
CA LEU A 191 9.79 -20.08 8.10
C LEU A 191 10.89 -20.44 7.09
N ILE A 192 11.05 -19.57 6.08
CA ILE A 192 12.18 -19.68 5.15
C ILE A 192 13.43 -19.21 5.88
N SER A 193 14.43 -20.07 6.03
CA SER A 193 15.68 -19.63 6.65
C SER A 193 16.30 -18.44 5.90
N PRO A 194 16.93 -17.47 6.57
CA PRO A 194 17.52 -16.30 5.92
C PRO A 194 18.46 -16.66 4.76
N ASN A 195 19.22 -17.74 4.88
CA ASN A 195 20.05 -18.21 3.77
C ASN A 195 19.25 -18.65 2.57
N ASN A 196 18.17 -19.40 2.80
CA ASN A 196 17.30 -19.85 1.71
C ASN A 196 16.58 -18.67 1.07
N LEU A 197 16.17 -17.67 1.86
CA LEU A 197 15.55 -16.46 1.37
C LEU A 197 16.47 -15.67 0.43
N LEU A 198 17.76 -15.53 0.77
CA LEU A 198 18.72 -14.78 -0.03
C LEU A 198 19.02 -15.42 -1.41
N TYR A 199 18.81 -16.74 -1.54
CA TYR A 199 19.06 -17.51 -2.76
C TYR A 199 17.80 -18.12 -3.37
N ILE A 200 16.62 -17.72 -2.91
CA ILE A 200 15.36 -18.34 -3.34
C ILE A 200 15.10 -18.13 -4.82
N ASP A 201 14.72 -19.16 -5.51
CA ASP A 201 14.25 -19.10 -6.90
C ASP A 201 12.71 -19.07 -6.97
N GLY A 202 12.17 -18.99 -8.20
CA GLY A 202 10.72 -18.95 -8.39
C GLY A 202 10.01 -20.19 -7.89
N ASP A 203 10.58 -21.37 -8.08
CA ASP A 203 9.99 -22.63 -7.63
C ASP A 203 10.01 -22.73 -6.09
N GLY A 204 11.10 -22.26 -5.48
CA GLY A 204 11.22 -22.15 -4.03
C GLY A 204 10.19 -21.20 -3.43
N ALA A 205 10.05 -20.01 -4.02
CA ALA A 205 9.09 -19.00 -3.59
C ALA A 205 7.63 -19.47 -3.75
N ASN A 206 7.32 -20.19 -4.85
CA ASN A 206 5.96 -20.68 -5.12
C ASN A 206 5.53 -21.82 -4.18
N ARG A 207 6.44 -22.50 -3.50
CA ARG A 207 6.09 -23.55 -2.52
C ARG A 207 5.40 -23.01 -1.28
N ASN A 208 5.79 -21.81 -0.84
CA ASN A 208 5.13 -21.07 0.24
C ASN A 208 5.18 -19.58 -0.10
N LEU A 209 4.24 -19.16 -0.97
CA LEU A 209 4.26 -17.83 -1.56
C LEU A 209 4.00 -16.74 -0.53
N GLU A 210 3.12 -17.01 0.43
CA GLU A 210 2.76 -16.06 1.48
C GLU A 210 3.95 -15.79 2.40
N SER A 211 4.57 -16.84 2.94
CA SER A 211 5.78 -16.72 3.75
C SER A 211 6.93 -16.05 2.99
N PHE A 212 7.06 -16.33 1.70
CA PHE A 212 8.08 -15.70 0.89
C PHE A 212 7.87 -14.19 0.78
N TYR A 213 6.63 -13.74 0.50
CA TYR A 213 6.34 -12.30 0.41
C TYR A 213 6.50 -11.61 1.76
N ALA A 214 5.92 -12.19 2.81
CA ALA A 214 5.99 -11.64 4.16
C ALA A 214 7.44 -11.50 4.66
N GLN A 215 8.27 -12.55 4.48
CA GLN A 215 9.65 -12.52 4.93
C GLN A 215 10.55 -11.64 4.05
N SER A 216 10.31 -11.59 2.74
CA SER A 216 11.03 -10.68 1.83
C SER A 216 10.75 -9.23 2.19
N TRP A 217 9.47 -8.87 2.38
CA TRP A 217 9.07 -7.55 2.85
C TRP A 217 9.64 -7.26 4.25
N GLY A 218 9.50 -8.20 5.20
CA GLY A 218 9.99 -8.04 6.55
C GLY A 218 11.49 -7.80 6.61
N MET A 219 12.28 -8.47 5.75
CA MET A 219 13.71 -8.24 5.64
C MET A 219 14.02 -6.82 5.13
N ILE A 220 13.33 -6.33 4.12
CA ILE A 220 13.48 -4.94 3.65
C ILE A 220 13.11 -3.96 4.76
N GLN A 221 11.95 -4.14 5.38
CA GLN A 221 11.46 -3.30 6.47
C GLN A 221 12.47 -3.24 7.63
N PHE A 222 13.00 -4.39 8.05
CA PHE A 222 14.01 -4.50 9.08
C PHE A 222 15.31 -3.78 8.71
N LEU A 223 15.84 -4.03 7.51
CA LEU A 223 17.09 -3.44 7.06
C LEU A 223 16.98 -1.92 6.87
N VAL A 224 15.81 -1.40 6.45
CA VAL A 224 15.59 0.06 6.30
C VAL A 224 15.43 0.73 7.66
N HIS A 225 14.61 0.15 8.55
CA HIS A 225 14.14 0.83 9.78
C HIS A 225 14.84 0.36 11.05
N SER A 226 15.88 -0.47 10.97
CA SER A 226 16.65 -0.87 12.12
C SER A 226 17.38 0.31 12.75
N ASP A 227 17.36 0.41 14.09
CA ASP A 227 18.17 1.36 14.85
C ASP A 227 19.68 1.11 14.70
N LYS A 228 20.06 -0.10 14.28
CA LYS A 228 21.47 -0.46 14.04
C LYS A 228 21.89 -0.04 12.63
N LYS A 229 22.68 1.03 12.52
CA LYS A 229 23.25 1.51 11.25
C LYS A 229 23.98 0.44 10.43
N SER A 230 24.50 -0.60 11.10
CA SER A 230 25.10 -1.74 10.42
C SER A 230 24.11 -2.50 9.53
N TYR A 231 22.85 -2.63 9.95
CA TYR A 231 21.81 -3.29 9.15
C TYR A 231 21.32 -2.41 8.00
N ASN A 232 21.16 -1.10 8.20
CA ASN A 232 20.87 -0.19 7.10
C ASN A 232 21.97 -0.29 6.03
N ARG A 233 23.24 -0.36 6.46
CA ARG A 233 24.37 -0.52 5.53
C ARG A 233 24.31 -1.82 4.72
N LEU A 234 23.84 -2.94 5.32
CA LEU A 234 23.67 -4.20 4.58
C LEU A 234 22.77 -4.04 3.37
N LEU A 235 21.68 -3.29 3.50
CA LEU A 235 20.77 -3.04 2.39
C LEU A 235 21.46 -2.26 1.28
N TRP A 236 22.16 -1.19 1.62
CA TRP A 236 22.86 -0.35 0.63
C TRP A 236 24.05 -1.07 -0.02
N ASP A 237 24.79 -1.86 0.76
CA ASP A 237 25.84 -2.72 0.22
C ASP A 237 25.25 -3.79 -0.71
N SER A 238 24.05 -4.30 -0.42
CA SER A 238 23.33 -5.25 -1.29
C SER A 238 22.93 -4.61 -2.62
N ILE A 239 22.35 -3.41 -2.58
CA ILE A 239 21.92 -2.67 -3.79
C ILE A 239 23.16 -2.31 -4.62
N SER A 240 24.22 -1.79 -3.98
CA SER A 240 25.47 -1.41 -4.65
C SER A 240 26.27 -2.59 -5.22
N ALA A 241 25.95 -3.82 -4.78
CA ALA A 241 26.58 -5.04 -5.28
C ALA A 241 25.95 -5.55 -6.58
N LEU A 242 24.77 -5.05 -6.95
CA LEU A 242 24.05 -5.49 -8.15
C LEU A 242 24.74 -5.01 -9.42
N SER A 243 24.70 -5.86 -10.43
CA SER A 243 25.21 -5.55 -11.78
C SER A 243 24.14 -5.85 -12.83
N SER A 244 23.97 -4.92 -13.78
CA SER A 244 23.07 -5.08 -14.93
C SER A 244 23.52 -6.21 -15.87
N GLU A 245 24.83 -6.49 -15.91
CA GLU A 245 25.45 -7.49 -16.78
C GLU A 245 25.38 -8.91 -16.20
N ALA A 246 25.14 -9.03 -14.89
CA ALA A 246 25.17 -10.30 -14.19
C ALA A 246 23.88 -11.10 -14.36
N ASP A 247 24.01 -12.42 -14.39
CA ASP A 247 22.87 -13.29 -14.21
C ASP A 247 22.38 -13.28 -12.76
N LYS A 248 21.19 -13.82 -12.52
CA LYS A 248 20.54 -13.86 -11.20
C LYS A 248 21.47 -14.48 -10.13
N ARG A 249 22.05 -15.65 -10.42
CA ARG A 249 22.90 -16.39 -9.48
C ARG A 249 24.16 -15.62 -9.12
N THR A 250 24.72 -14.88 -10.07
CA THR A 250 25.88 -14.03 -9.85
C THR A 250 25.52 -12.84 -8.98
N ASN A 251 24.41 -12.15 -9.23
CA ASN A 251 23.91 -11.07 -8.38
C ASN A 251 23.62 -11.57 -6.94
N GLU A 252 22.92 -12.70 -6.79
CA GLU A 252 22.64 -13.30 -5.46
C GLU A 252 23.95 -13.55 -4.69
N ARG A 253 24.94 -14.21 -5.33
CA ARG A 253 26.23 -14.51 -4.72
C ARG A 253 27.00 -13.24 -4.35
N THR A 254 26.99 -12.25 -5.22
CA THR A 254 27.70 -10.99 -4.98
C THR A 254 27.09 -10.23 -3.82
N VAL A 255 25.75 -10.18 -3.74
CA VAL A 255 25.03 -9.58 -2.60
C VAL A 255 25.42 -10.27 -1.29
N VAL A 256 25.34 -11.61 -1.26
CA VAL A 256 25.67 -12.36 -0.05
C VAL A 256 27.12 -12.13 0.39
N ASN A 257 28.07 -12.22 -0.53
CA ASN A 257 29.51 -12.07 -0.20
C ASN A 257 29.85 -10.64 0.23
N ARG A 258 29.23 -9.62 -0.35
CA ARG A 258 29.55 -8.22 0.00
C ARG A 258 28.83 -7.73 1.25
N ALA A 259 27.57 -8.09 1.41
CA ALA A 259 26.75 -7.56 2.48
C ALA A 259 26.61 -8.52 3.66
N PHE A 260 26.30 -9.79 3.44
CA PHE A 260 25.88 -10.71 4.50
C PHE A 260 26.95 -11.66 5.02
N GLU A 261 28.06 -11.88 4.32
CA GLU A 261 29.12 -12.83 4.73
C GLU A 261 29.72 -12.49 6.11
N TRP A 262 29.79 -11.20 6.43
CA TRP A 262 30.45 -10.67 7.62
C TRP A 262 29.51 -10.48 8.81
N VAL A 263 28.24 -10.79 8.66
CA VAL A 263 27.22 -10.64 9.72
C VAL A 263 27.00 -11.98 10.39
N PRO A 264 27.11 -12.06 11.73
CA PRO A 264 26.77 -13.26 12.47
C PRO A 264 25.26 -13.58 12.25
N ARG A 265 25.00 -14.74 11.65
CA ARG A 265 23.63 -15.15 11.26
C ARG A 265 22.67 -15.18 12.43
N GLU A 266 23.11 -15.76 13.56
CA GLU A 266 22.29 -15.85 14.77
C GLU A 266 21.88 -14.47 15.27
N SER A 267 22.80 -13.49 15.20
CA SER A 267 22.51 -12.11 15.56
C SER A 267 21.50 -11.46 14.61
N LEU A 268 21.66 -11.68 13.29
CA LEU A 268 20.72 -11.15 12.30
C LEU A 268 19.31 -11.72 12.52
N ILE A 269 19.19 -13.03 12.73
CA ILE A 269 17.91 -13.71 12.96
C ILE A 269 17.28 -13.22 14.26
N SER A 270 18.02 -13.22 15.37
CA SER A 270 17.48 -12.79 16.66
C SER A 270 17.07 -11.32 16.68
N ASP A 271 17.82 -10.46 15.99
CA ASP A 271 17.46 -9.04 15.87
C ASP A 271 16.26 -8.82 14.93
N PHE A 272 16.14 -9.60 13.85
CA PHE A 272 14.97 -9.60 12.96
C PHE A 272 13.70 -10.04 13.71
N ILE A 273 13.77 -11.15 14.45
CA ILE A 273 12.65 -11.63 15.29
C ILE A 273 12.22 -10.55 16.29
N ARG A 274 13.20 -9.96 17.01
CA ARG A 274 12.92 -8.88 17.95
C ARG A 274 12.30 -7.66 17.28
N PHE A 275 12.75 -7.31 16.09
CA PHE A 275 12.17 -6.22 15.30
C PHE A 275 10.70 -6.50 14.99
N VAL A 276 10.36 -7.67 14.45
CA VAL A 276 8.97 -8.06 14.12
C VAL A 276 8.07 -8.03 15.38
N GLN A 277 8.57 -8.52 16.52
CA GLN A 277 7.84 -8.51 17.78
C GLN A 277 7.61 -7.10 18.34
N ASN A 278 8.54 -6.16 18.09
CA ASN A 278 8.48 -4.80 18.61
C ASN A 278 7.81 -3.78 17.70
N VAL A 279 7.70 -4.04 16.38
CA VAL A 279 6.94 -3.17 15.47
C VAL A 279 5.50 -3.11 15.97
N ARG A 280 4.95 -1.91 16.03
CA ARG A 280 3.54 -1.69 16.40
C ARG A 280 2.74 -1.39 15.15
N THR A 281 1.71 -2.19 14.90
CA THR A 281 0.73 -1.96 13.84
C THR A 281 -0.30 -0.92 14.30
N PHE A 282 -1.11 -0.41 13.37
CA PHE A 282 -2.22 0.47 13.73
C PHE A 282 -3.16 -0.13 14.78
N PRO A 283 -3.65 -1.38 14.65
CA PRO A 283 -4.45 -2.02 15.70
C PRO A 283 -3.71 -2.13 17.03
N ASP A 284 -2.42 -2.54 17.03
CA ASP A 284 -1.62 -2.62 18.27
C ASP A 284 -1.60 -1.27 19.01
N LEU A 285 -1.43 -0.17 18.27
CA LEU A 285 -1.37 1.18 18.86
C LEU A 285 -2.73 1.65 19.38
N VAL A 286 -3.81 1.34 18.67
CA VAL A 286 -5.18 1.64 19.13
C VAL A 286 -5.48 0.85 20.40
N ASP A 287 -5.19 -0.45 20.45
CA ASP A 287 -5.42 -1.30 21.63
C ASP A 287 -4.63 -0.81 22.84
N LEU A 288 -3.33 -0.48 22.66
CA LEU A 288 -2.48 0.09 23.70
C LEU A 288 -2.99 1.45 24.20
N GLY A 289 -3.48 2.28 23.28
CA GLY A 289 -4.10 3.57 23.60
C GLY A 289 -5.37 3.39 24.44
N MET A 290 -6.25 2.48 24.04
CA MET A 290 -7.49 2.16 24.78
C MET A 290 -7.20 1.58 26.16
N GLU A 291 -6.23 0.68 26.27
CA GLU A 291 -5.80 0.11 27.57
C GLU A 291 -5.27 1.22 28.48
N SER A 292 -4.36 2.07 27.98
CA SER A 292 -3.79 3.19 28.74
C SER A 292 -4.87 4.18 29.19
N TYR A 293 -5.82 4.49 28.30
CA TYR A 293 -6.95 5.36 28.62
C TYR A 293 -7.82 4.76 29.74
N SER A 294 -8.16 3.46 29.65
CA SER A 294 -8.96 2.77 30.67
C SER A 294 -8.31 2.74 32.05
N GLN A 295 -6.98 2.80 32.09
CA GLN A 295 -6.17 2.87 33.31
C GLN A 295 -5.99 4.31 33.84
N GLY A 296 -6.51 5.32 33.14
CA GLY A 296 -6.33 6.74 33.47
C GLY A 296 -4.91 7.28 33.12
N ASN A 297 -4.11 6.53 32.37
CA ASN A 297 -2.78 6.92 31.92
C ASN A 297 -2.88 7.76 30.63
N TYR A 298 -3.45 8.96 30.73
CA TYR A 298 -3.81 9.78 29.58
C TYR A 298 -2.63 10.21 28.71
N ASP A 299 -1.45 10.44 29.27
CA ASP A 299 -0.26 10.83 28.50
C ASP A 299 0.28 9.66 27.66
N ASP A 300 0.24 8.43 28.17
CA ASP A 300 0.60 7.25 27.38
C ASP A 300 -0.44 6.94 26.31
N ALA A 301 -1.73 7.07 26.65
CA ALA A 301 -2.83 6.91 25.70
C ALA A 301 -2.73 7.91 24.54
N GLU A 302 -2.52 9.19 24.84
CA GLU A 302 -2.31 10.25 23.85
C GLU A 302 -1.16 9.92 22.89
N ARG A 303 0.00 9.49 23.43
CA ARG A 303 1.14 9.10 22.61
C ARG A 303 0.79 7.95 21.66
N HIS A 304 0.11 6.91 22.16
CA HIS A 304 -0.27 5.75 21.34
C HIS A 304 -1.27 6.13 20.24
N PHE A 305 -2.27 6.96 20.51
CA PHE A 305 -3.21 7.40 19.48
C PHE A 305 -2.57 8.35 18.46
N LEU A 306 -1.66 9.24 18.88
CA LEU A 306 -0.88 10.07 17.94
C LEU A 306 0.04 9.21 17.06
N ASP A 307 0.64 8.15 17.61
CA ASP A 307 1.45 7.20 16.81
C ASP A 307 0.56 6.39 15.85
N ALA A 308 -0.67 6.02 16.25
CA ALA A 308 -1.65 5.39 15.36
C ALA A 308 -2.01 6.29 14.17
N LEU A 309 -2.26 7.59 14.41
CA LEU A 309 -2.56 8.56 13.35
C LEU A 309 -1.41 8.77 12.36
N LYS A 310 -0.15 8.54 12.75
CA LYS A 310 0.97 8.54 11.79
C LYS A 310 0.90 7.39 10.79
N LEU A 311 0.22 6.28 11.15
CA LEU A 311 0.03 5.11 10.28
C LEU A 311 -1.25 5.22 9.44
N ASP A 312 -2.31 5.77 10.03
CA ASP A 312 -3.60 5.98 9.38
C ASP A 312 -4.26 7.25 9.95
N GLU A 313 -4.06 8.36 9.24
CA GLU A 313 -4.53 9.69 9.64
C GLU A 313 -6.06 9.87 9.48
N ASP A 314 -6.66 9.04 8.61
CA ASP A 314 -8.07 9.14 8.25
C ASP A 314 -8.96 8.20 9.09
N HIS A 315 -8.44 7.53 10.10
CA HIS A 315 -9.23 6.63 10.95
C HIS A 315 -9.82 7.37 12.15
N TYR A 316 -11.15 7.31 12.31
CA TYR A 316 -11.88 8.07 13.33
C TYR A 316 -11.52 7.73 14.79
N ALA A 317 -11.19 6.45 15.09
CA ALA A 317 -11.07 6.01 16.49
C ALA A 317 -9.96 6.71 17.29
N PRO A 318 -8.73 6.88 16.79
CA PRO A 318 -7.71 7.64 17.51
C PRO A 318 -8.12 9.09 17.76
N HIS A 319 -8.76 9.75 16.79
CA HIS A 319 -9.29 11.11 16.98
C HIS A 319 -10.34 11.17 18.07
N TYR A 320 -11.29 10.24 18.08
CA TYR A 320 -12.31 10.17 19.10
C TYR A 320 -11.73 10.01 20.52
N TYR A 321 -10.78 9.10 20.70
CA TYR A 321 -10.12 8.90 21.98
C TYR A 321 -9.23 10.07 22.40
N LEU A 322 -8.57 10.76 21.47
CA LEU A 322 -7.87 12.02 21.75
C LEU A 322 -8.85 13.07 22.24
N GLY A 323 -10.03 13.18 21.64
CA GLY A 323 -11.10 14.03 22.13
C GLY A 323 -11.48 13.71 23.60
N LEU A 324 -11.67 12.44 23.95
CA LEU A 324 -11.93 12.02 25.31
C LEU A 324 -10.79 12.37 26.28
N ILE A 325 -9.53 12.16 25.87
CA ILE A 325 -8.35 12.46 26.68
C ILE A 325 -8.28 13.97 26.98
N TYR A 326 -8.47 14.83 25.97
CA TYR A 326 -8.42 16.28 26.18
C TYR A 326 -9.62 16.78 26.98
N TYR A 327 -10.78 16.16 26.87
CA TYR A 327 -11.93 16.39 27.75
C TYR A 327 -11.57 16.09 29.23
N GLU A 328 -10.98 14.93 29.52
CA GLU A 328 -10.55 14.55 30.88
C GLU A 328 -9.45 15.48 31.43
N LYS A 329 -8.58 16.03 30.56
CA LYS A 329 -7.58 17.03 30.90
C LYS A 329 -8.20 18.45 31.14
N GLY A 330 -9.48 18.66 30.82
CA GLY A 330 -10.16 19.96 30.87
C GLY A 330 -9.77 20.91 29.74
N GLU A 331 -9.17 20.39 28.67
CA GLU A 331 -8.74 21.13 27.49
C GLU A 331 -9.85 21.08 26.40
N TYR A 332 -11.00 21.67 26.72
CA TYR A 332 -12.23 21.49 25.96
C TYR A 332 -12.15 21.92 24.50
N SER A 333 -11.38 22.96 24.18
CA SER A 333 -11.18 23.38 22.78
C SER A 333 -10.39 22.33 21.96
N MET A 334 -9.42 21.65 22.57
CA MET A 334 -8.69 20.56 21.93
C MET A 334 -9.57 19.31 21.80
N ALA A 335 -10.38 19.02 22.81
CA ALA A 335 -11.36 17.94 22.73
C ALA A 335 -12.33 18.14 21.56
N GLU A 336 -12.87 19.35 21.41
CA GLU A 336 -13.78 19.71 20.31
C GLU A 336 -13.11 19.52 18.95
N TYR A 337 -11.86 20.01 18.78
CA TYR A 337 -11.09 19.81 17.56
C TYR A 337 -10.99 18.32 17.19
N TYR A 338 -10.58 17.47 18.12
CA TYR A 338 -10.41 16.05 17.85
C TYR A 338 -11.73 15.32 17.61
N TYR A 339 -12.83 15.68 18.28
CA TYR A 339 -14.15 15.14 17.96
C TYR A 339 -14.60 15.51 16.55
N GLN A 340 -14.33 16.75 16.11
CA GLN A 340 -14.63 17.17 14.74
C GLN A 340 -13.77 16.43 13.71
N GLU A 341 -12.49 16.15 14.00
CA GLU A 341 -11.64 15.31 13.14
C GLU A 341 -12.19 13.88 13.09
N ALA A 342 -12.65 13.32 14.22
CA ALA A 342 -13.27 11.99 14.24
C ALA A 342 -14.53 11.94 13.35
N GLU A 343 -15.34 12.99 13.35
CA GLU A 343 -16.52 13.08 12.48
C GLU A 343 -16.12 13.16 11.00
N ARG A 344 -15.11 13.97 10.65
CA ARG A 344 -14.58 14.07 9.28
C ARG A 344 -14.01 12.74 8.80
N ALA A 345 -13.39 11.98 9.69
CA ALA A 345 -12.87 10.64 9.45
C ALA A 345 -13.95 9.55 9.41
N GLY A 346 -15.23 9.92 9.38
CA GLY A 346 -16.34 8.99 9.20
C GLY A 346 -16.78 8.24 10.46
N GLY A 347 -16.47 8.76 11.64
CA GLY A 347 -16.94 8.22 12.91
C GLY A 347 -18.46 8.33 13.09
N ASP A 348 -18.98 7.56 14.05
CA ASP A 348 -20.40 7.56 14.36
C ASP A 348 -20.89 8.95 14.79
N LYS A 349 -21.76 9.53 13.98
CA LYS A 349 -22.23 10.90 14.17
C LYS A 349 -22.96 11.10 15.50
N ALA A 350 -23.85 10.19 15.88
CA ALA A 350 -24.62 10.31 17.12
C ALA A 350 -23.68 10.29 18.33
N LEU A 351 -22.73 9.35 18.36
CA LEU A 351 -21.70 9.26 19.39
C LEU A 351 -20.88 10.55 19.49
N ILE A 352 -20.41 11.04 18.36
CA ILE A 352 -19.53 12.23 18.32
C ILE A 352 -20.31 13.49 18.69
N ARG A 353 -21.54 13.66 18.19
CA ARG A 353 -22.42 14.78 18.57
C ARG A 353 -22.75 14.77 20.06
N TYR A 354 -23.02 13.60 20.63
CA TYR A 354 -23.19 13.47 22.07
C TYR A 354 -21.93 13.90 22.84
N ALA A 355 -20.74 13.44 22.42
CA ALA A 355 -19.47 13.84 23.03
C ALA A 355 -19.20 15.34 22.92
N LEU A 356 -19.50 15.96 21.76
CA LEU A 356 -19.42 17.42 21.56
C LEU A 356 -20.37 18.16 22.49
N GLY A 357 -21.60 17.67 22.67
CA GLY A 357 -22.57 18.26 23.60
C GLY A 357 -22.12 18.19 25.06
N VAL A 358 -21.58 17.06 25.51
CA VAL A 358 -20.99 16.91 26.84
C VAL A 358 -19.79 17.84 27.03
N ASN A 359 -18.93 17.94 26.01
CA ASN A 359 -17.76 18.83 26.02
C ASN A 359 -18.16 20.30 26.10
N ALA A 360 -19.14 20.74 25.31
CA ALA A 360 -19.65 22.11 25.35
C ALA A 360 -20.29 22.44 26.70
N TYR A 361 -21.05 21.49 27.31
CA TYR A 361 -21.60 21.66 28.65
C TYR A 361 -20.48 21.86 29.69
N ALA A 362 -19.45 21.02 29.68
CA ALA A 362 -18.31 21.15 30.60
C ALA A 362 -17.58 22.49 30.44
N ASP A 363 -17.50 23.02 29.22
CA ASP A 363 -16.94 24.33 28.88
C ASP A 363 -17.90 25.50 29.15
N ARG A 364 -19.10 25.23 29.69
CA ARG A 364 -20.17 26.19 29.98
C ARG A 364 -20.75 26.91 28.75
N ARG A 365 -20.64 26.32 27.59
CA ARG A 365 -21.24 26.78 26.33
C ARG A 365 -22.61 26.08 26.17
N LEU A 366 -23.59 26.55 26.96
CA LEU A 366 -24.87 25.85 27.10
C LEU A 366 -25.67 25.80 25.80
N GLU A 367 -25.67 26.87 25.01
CA GLU A 367 -26.36 26.91 23.71
C GLU A 367 -25.77 25.88 22.72
N ASP A 368 -24.42 25.75 22.67
CA ASP A 368 -23.75 24.76 21.84
C ASP A 368 -24.05 23.33 22.35
N ALA A 369 -24.09 23.15 23.68
CA ALA A 369 -24.43 21.87 24.29
C ALA A 369 -25.81 21.39 23.87
N GLU A 370 -26.84 22.27 24.03
CA GLU A 370 -28.21 21.97 23.61
C GLU A 370 -28.29 21.60 22.11
N TYR A 371 -27.58 22.36 21.27
CA TYR A 371 -27.53 22.12 19.84
C TYR A 371 -26.95 20.75 19.51
N TYR A 372 -25.76 20.41 20.02
CA TYR A 372 -25.11 19.13 19.73
C TYR A 372 -25.89 17.92 20.32
N LEU A 373 -26.47 18.09 21.50
CA LEU A 373 -27.29 17.03 22.12
C LEU A 373 -28.56 16.75 21.31
N ALA A 374 -29.23 17.80 20.80
CA ALA A 374 -30.38 17.63 19.94
C ALA A 374 -30.03 16.90 18.64
N GLU A 375 -28.91 17.26 18.01
CA GLU A 375 -28.41 16.54 16.82
C GLU A 375 -28.09 15.08 17.12
N ALA A 376 -27.46 14.76 18.26
CA ALA A 376 -27.17 13.39 18.64
C ALA A 376 -28.47 12.54 18.75
N GLN A 377 -29.54 13.12 19.36
CA GLN A 377 -30.82 12.46 19.49
C GLN A 377 -31.55 12.28 18.14
N GLU A 378 -31.39 13.23 17.22
CA GLU A 378 -31.97 13.15 15.88
C GLU A 378 -31.28 12.07 15.03
N GLU A 379 -29.95 11.95 15.13
CA GLU A 379 -29.16 10.93 14.40
C GLU A 379 -29.42 9.52 14.95
N ASP A 380 -29.49 9.34 16.28
CA ASP A 380 -29.84 8.05 16.92
C ASP A 380 -30.69 8.24 18.20
N SER A 381 -31.93 7.79 18.13
CA SER A 381 -32.87 7.84 19.27
C SER A 381 -32.44 7.02 20.49
N SER A 382 -31.43 6.16 20.38
CA SER A 382 -30.89 5.44 21.55
C SER A 382 -30.23 6.37 22.58
N TYR A 383 -29.81 7.57 22.16
CA TYR A 383 -29.28 8.62 23.04
C TYR A 383 -30.34 9.44 23.77
N SER A 384 -31.63 9.28 23.45
CA SER A 384 -32.70 10.12 23.98
C SER A 384 -32.72 10.23 25.51
N GLU A 385 -32.55 9.11 26.22
CA GLU A 385 -32.55 9.11 27.70
C GLU A 385 -31.37 9.90 28.28
N GLN A 386 -30.17 9.73 27.71
CA GLN A 386 -28.97 10.42 28.14
C GLN A 386 -29.06 11.91 27.85
N VAL A 387 -29.53 12.26 26.65
CA VAL A 387 -29.72 13.64 26.20
C VAL A 387 -30.76 14.36 27.08
N GLU A 388 -31.96 13.77 27.29
CA GLU A 388 -32.98 14.37 28.13
C GLU A 388 -32.51 14.62 29.56
N ARG A 389 -31.72 13.70 30.12
CA ARG A 389 -31.13 13.86 31.45
C ARG A 389 -30.20 15.06 31.51
N LEU A 390 -29.32 15.20 30.51
CA LEU A 390 -28.35 16.29 30.48
C LEU A 390 -29.02 17.64 30.20
N LEU A 391 -30.04 17.68 29.32
CA LEU A 391 -30.82 18.90 29.05
C LEU A 391 -31.55 19.40 30.29
N LYS A 392 -32.16 18.54 31.12
CA LYS A 392 -32.75 18.93 32.39
C LYS A 392 -31.75 19.57 33.36
N ILE A 393 -30.53 19.06 33.40
CA ILE A 393 -29.45 19.65 34.20
C ILE A 393 -29.07 21.04 33.67
N ILE A 394 -29.00 21.20 32.34
CA ILE A 394 -28.72 22.48 31.68
C ILE A 394 -29.84 23.52 32.00
N GLU A 395 -31.09 23.11 31.94
CA GLU A 395 -32.27 23.97 32.22
C GLU A 395 -32.42 24.31 33.71
N GLY A 396 -31.67 23.64 34.58
CA GLY A 396 -31.73 23.88 36.04
C GLY A 396 -32.96 23.28 36.73
N GLU A 397 -33.54 22.23 36.15
CA GLU A 397 -34.71 21.54 36.70
C GLU A 397 -34.38 20.43 37.72
N GLU A 398 -33.08 20.23 38.05
CA GLU A 398 -32.63 19.33 39.14
C GLU A 398 -32.01 20.07 40.32
#